data_a31e73c944a3cf3b000b82a72727a2cf
#
_entry.id   a31e73c944a3cf3b000b82a72727a2cf
#
_cell.length_a   1.000
_cell.length_b   1.000
_cell.length_c   1.000
_cell.angle_alpha   90.00
_cell.angle_beta   90.00
_cell.angle_gamma   90.00
#
_symmetry.space_group_name_H-M   'P 1'
#
loop_
_entity.id
_entity.type
_entity.pdbx_description
1 polymer ?
#
loop_
_entity_poly.entity_id
_entity_poly.type
_entity_poly.pdbx_seq_one_letter_code
_entity_poly.pdbx_strand_id
1 'polypeptide(L)'
;MHFFSRKNIKFLSIVFILLVLIFVSFRGADNPLKGFVLGMSSPFLKAFRIFSGGIADLFNFLGSIGDLKGDNEKLIQENQELLAENVRLKDIEKENGILREEFGLAPKNKFDLEASFVIAQDPQGLGNYIIVDKGNGKGIRTGMPAIVSNGILVGRVTDVYSNTAKITLITDPASAINAEVQGSSSKGIVNGEYGLGIKMNMISQAQEIKEGDGVVTSGLGGEMPRGLVIGKISRVDQSKDKLFQEASVLPEANLSDLRIVFLVKRF
;
A
#
# COMPACT_ATOMS: atom_id res chain seq x y z
N MET A 1 -71.29 -7.63 -24.88
CA MET A 1 -71.20 -7.56 -23.43
C MET A 1 -70.99 -8.97 -22.89
N HIS A 2 -69.78 -9.54 -22.94
CA HIS A 2 -69.42 -10.84 -22.41
C HIS A 2 -68.02 -10.75 -21.77
N PHE A 3 -67.96 -10.33 -20.48
CA PHE A 3 -66.70 -10.18 -19.75
C PHE A 3 -66.58 -11.18 -18.55
N PHE A 4 -67.25 -12.31 -18.60
CA PHE A 4 -67.13 -13.34 -17.55
C PHE A 4 -66.68 -14.68 -18.13
N SER A 5 -65.40 -14.82 -18.43
CA SER A 5 -64.78 -16.11 -18.70
C SER A 5 -64.77 -16.96 -17.40
N ARG A 6 -65.07 -18.26 -17.50
CA ARG A 6 -65.06 -19.22 -16.38
C ARG A 6 -63.76 -19.25 -15.59
N LYS A 7 -62.65 -18.79 -16.21
CA LYS A 7 -61.34 -18.62 -15.54
C LYS A 7 -61.35 -17.42 -14.59
N ASN A 8 -61.97 -16.31 -14.97
CA ASN A 8 -62.02 -15.09 -14.16
C ASN A 8 -62.92 -15.26 -12.94
N ILE A 9 -63.97 -16.06 -13.06
CA ILE A 9 -64.89 -16.39 -11.93
C ILE A 9 -64.11 -17.20 -10.87
N LYS A 10 -63.32 -18.20 -11.28
CA LYS A 10 -62.51 -18.99 -10.37
C LYS A 10 -61.44 -18.14 -9.68
N PHE A 11 -60.82 -17.20 -10.40
CA PHE A 11 -59.86 -16.27 -9.82
C PHE A 11 -60.52 -15.33 -8.81
N LEU A 12 -61.68 -14.75 -9.17
CA LEU A 12 -62.43 -13.87 -8.27
C LEU A 12 -62.92 -14.61 -7.01
N SER A 13 -63.33 -15.87 -7.13
CA SER A 13 -63.75 -16.67 -5.97
C SER A 13 -62.56 -16.98 -5.04
N ILE A 14 -61.38 -17.23 -5.56
CA ILE A 14 -60.14 -17.44 -4.76
C ILE A 14 -59.77 -16.15 -4.03
N VAL A 15 -59.80 -15.00 -4.71
CA VAL A 15 -59.52 -13.69 -4.10
C VAL A 15 -60.55 -13.34 -3.03
N PHE A 16 -61.82 -13.64 -3.27
CA PHE A 16 -62.91 -13.42 -2.30
C PHE A 16 -62.73 -14.31 -1.05
N ILE A 17 -62.41 -15.59 -1.22
CA ILE A 17 -62.11 -16.50 -0.10
C ILE A 17 -60.89 -16.02 0.71
N LEU A 18 -59.87 -15.52 0.04
CA LEU A 18 -58.67 -14.92 0.68
C LEU A 18 -59.02 -13.66 1.49
N LEU A 19 -59.87 -12.79 0.94
CA LEU A 19 -60.35 -11.59 1.62
C LEU A 19 -61.24 -11.93 2.83
N VAL A 20 -62.11 -12.94 2.73
CA VAL A 20 -62.94 -13.44 3.85
C VAL A 20 -62.03 -14.04 4.94
N LEU A 21 -61.01 -14.81 4.59
CA LEU A 21 -60.04 -15.36 5.54
C LEU A 21 -59.27 -14.27 6.27
N ILE A 22 -58.85 -13.23 5.56
CA ILE A 22 -58.16 -12.04 6.14
C ILE A 22 -59.13 -11.30 7.08
N PHE A 23 -60.37 -11.10 6.67
CA PHE A 23 -61.38 -10.40 7.47
C PHE A 23 -61.77 -11.17 8.76
N VAL A 24 -61.88 -12.51 8.67
CA VAL A 24 -62.10 -13.37 9.86
C VAL A 24 -60.87 -13.39 10.78
N SER A 25 -59.68 -13.24 10.24
CA SER A 25 -58.45 -13.12 11.02
C SER A 25 -58.33 -11.82 11.80
N PHE A 26 -59.00 -10.75 11.37
CA PHE A 26 -58.99 -9.42 12.05
C PHE A 26 -60.02 -9.31 13.19
N ARG A 27 -61.03 -10.16 13.23
CA ARG A 27 -62.00 -10.20 14.35
C ARG A 27 -61.48 -11.11 15.46
N GLY A 28 -60.88 -10.48 16.44
CA GLY A 28 -60.23 -11.11 17.58
C GLY A 28 -61.13 -12.05 18.39
N ALA A 29 -60.49 -13.02 18.94
CA ALA A 29 -60.61 -13.86 20.10
C ALA A 29 -60.38 -15.34 19.72
N ASP A 30 -59.54 -16.01 20.45
CA ASP A 30 -59.33 -17.46 20.64
C ASP A 30 -59.83 -18.41 19.51
N ASN A 31 -59.21 -18.33 18.36
CA ASN A 31 -59.55 -19.18 17.25
C ASN A 31 -58.55 -20.33 17.08
N PRO A 32 -58.99 -21.60 17.16
CA PRO A 32 -58.19 -22.78 16.87
C PRO A 32 -57.64 -22.78 15.42
N LEU A 33 -58.18 -21.93 14.55
CA LEU A 33 -57.74 -21.73 13.18
C LEU A 33 -56.37 -21.03 13.07
N LYS A 34 -55.91 -20.27 14.10
CA LYS A 34 -54.57 -19.66 14.11
C LYS A 34 -53.46 -20.70 14.06
N GLY A 35 -53.63 -21.80 14.80
CA GLY A 35 -52.67 -22.92 14.77
C GLY A 35 -52.58 -23.61 13.43
N PHE A 36 -53.74 -23.76 12.73
CA PHE A 36 -53.80 -24.42 11.44
C PHE A 36 -53.23 -23.57 10.30
N VAL A 37 -53.49 -22.27 10.29
CA VAL A 37 -52.93 -21.32 9.30
C VAL A 37 -51.42 -21.12 9.50
N LEU A 38 -50.94 -21.02 10.73
CA LEU A 38 -49.52 -20.94 11.05
C LEU A 38 -48.79 -22.27 10.76
N GLY A 39 -49.44 -23.40 10.97
CA GLY A 39 -48.89 -24.72 10.63
C GLY A 39 -48.74 -24.95 9.13
N MET A 40 -49.68 -24.47 8.32
CA MET A 40 -49.65 -24.58 6.85
C MET A 40 -48.76 -23.56 6.18
N SER A 41 -48.50 -22.38 6.81
CA SER A 41 -47.62 -21.36 6.25
C SER A 41 -46.15 -21.63 6.51
N SER A 42 -45.81 -22.46 7.51
CA SER A 42 -44.42 -22.75 7.87
C SER A 42 -43.58 -23.41 6.76
N PRO A 43 -44.07 -24.36 5.97
CA PRO A 43 -43.29 -24.91 4.85
C PRO A 43 -43.14 -23.91 3.70
N PHE A 44 -44.14 -23.05 3.46
CA PHE A 44 -44.09 -22.01 2.42
C PHE A 44 -43.08 -20.89 2.77
N LEU A 45 -43.05 -20.46 4.04
CA LEU A 45 -42.10 -19.48 4.52
C LEU A 45 -40.67 -20.01 4.51
N LYS A 46 -40.45 -21.29 4.80
CA LYS A 46 -39.14 -21.94 4.68
C LYS A 46 -38.68 -22.06 3.22
N ALA A 47 -39.59 -22.46 2.32
CA ALA A 47 -39.28 -22.50 0.88
C ALA A 47 -38.97 -21.10 0.31
N PHE A 48 -39.72 -20.07 0.72
CA PHE A 48 -39.49 -18.68 0.29
C PHE A 48 -38.15 -18.14 0.81
N ARG A 49 -37.72 -18.54 2.01
CA ARG A 49 -36.41 -18.15 2.58
C ARG A 49 -35.22 -18.79 1.83
N ILE A 50 -35.40 -20.03 1.39
CA ILE A 50 -34.38 -20.75 0.59
C ILE A 50 -34.30 -20.14 -0.82
N PHE A 51 -35.42 -19.74 -1.40
CA PHE A 51 -35.44 -19.13 -2.74
C PHE A 51 -34.96 -17.69 -2.75
N SER A 52 -35.22 -16.88 -1.72
CA SER A 52 -34.83 -15.49 -1.66
C SER A 52 -33.31 -15.33 -1.37
N GLY A 53 -32.71 -16.22 -0.57
CA GLY A 53 -31.28 -16.23 -0.32
C GLY A 53 -30.47 -16.56 -1.58
N GLY A 54 -30.86 -17.62 -2.28
CA GLY A 54 -30.12 -18.04 -3.49
C GLY A 54 -30.17 -17.06 -4.65
N ILE A 55 -31.25 -16.27 -4.78
CA ILE A 55 -31.33 -15.23 -5.83
C ILE A 55 -30.46 -14.03 -5.50
N ALA A 56 -30.41 -13.59 -4.25
CA ALA A 56 -29.56 -12.50 -3.82
C ALA A 56 -28.07 -12.87 -3.98
N ASP A 57 -27.70 -14.09 -3.59
CA ASP A 57 -26.34 -14.60 -3.76
C ASP A 57 -25.94 -14.72 -5.23
N LEU A 58 -26.87 -15.10 -6.11
CA LEU A 58 -26.63 -15.16 -7.55
C LEU A 58 -26.42 -13.77 -8.15
N PHE A 59 -27.21 -12.77 -7.74
CA PHE A 59 -27.03 -11.39 -8.18
C PHE A 59 -25.72 -10.78 -7.65
N ASN A 60 -25.35 -11.04 -6.40
CA ASN A 60 -24.08 -10.64 -5.84
C ASN A 60 -22.90 -11.32 -6.55
N PHE A 61 -23.03 -12.60 -6.88
CA PHE A 61 -22.01 -13.34 -7.63
C PHE A 61 -21.87 -12.82 -9.08
N LEU A 62 -22.96 -12.51 -9.77
CA LEU A 62 -22.91 -11.91 -11.10
C LEU A 62 -22.35 -10.48 -11.07
N GLY A 63 -22.66 -9.70 -10.02
CA GLY A 63 -22.05 -8.38 -9.78
C GLY A 63 -20.55 -8.49 -9.58
N SER A 64 -20.11 -9.39 -8.71
CA SER A 64 -18.68 -9.59 -8.45
C SER A 64 -17.87 -10.04 -9.67
N ILE A 65 -18.48 -10.81 -10.60
CA ILE A 65 -17.84 -11.17 -11.87
C ILE A 65 -17.65 -9.93 -12.77
N GLY A 66 -18.63 -9.02 -12.78
CA GLY A 66 -18.55 -7.76 -13.52
C GLY A 66 -17.42 -6.86 -12.99
N ASP A 67 -17.36 -6.71 -11.67
CA ASP A 67 -16.31 -5.96 -10.98
C ASP A 67 -14.93 -6.58 -11.22
N LEU A 68 -14.83 -7.92 -11.09
CA LEU A 68 -13.57 -8.65 -11.34
C LEU A 68 -13.08 -8.48 -12.78
N LYS A 69 -14.00 -8.45 -13.76
CA LYS A 69 -13.65 -8.21 -15.16
C LYS A 69 -13.15 -6.77 -15.34
N GLY A 70 -13.83 -5.79 -14.76
CA GLY A 70 -13.41 -4.38 -14.78
C GLY A 70 -12.03 -4.17 -14.14
N ASP A 71 -11.80 -4.77 -12.99
CA ASP A 71 -10.50 -4.73 -12.30
C ASP A 71 -9.41 -5.41 -13.13
N ASN A 72 -9.71 -6.53 -13.78
CA ASN A 72 -8.75 -7.21 -14.65
C ASN A 72 -8.40 -6.37 -15.89
N GLU A 73 -9.38 -5.76 -16.56
CA GLU A 73 -9.15 -4.85 -17.68
C GLU A 73 -8.30 -3.65 -17.26
N LYS A 74 -8.58 -3.08 -16.10
CA LYS A 74 -7.80 -1.97 -15.51
C LYS A 74 -6.36 -2.39 -15.21
N LEU A 75 -6.16 -3.54 -14.57
CA LEU A 75 -4.83 -4.07 -14.29
C LEU A 75 -4.03 -4.38 -15.57
N ILE A 76 -4.70 -4.88 -16.61
CA ILE A 76 -4.06 -5.09 -17.92
C ILE A 76 -3.61 -3.75 -18.51
N GLN A 77 -4.45 -2.72 -18.47
CA GLN A 77 -4.12 -1.39 -18.96
C GLN A 77 -2.96 -0.78 -18.17
N GLU A 78 -3.02 -0.80 -16.84
CA GLU A 78 -1.92 -0.34 -15.98
C GLU A 78 -0.62 -1.08 -16.25
N ASN A 79 -0.69 -2.40 -16.48
CA ASN A 79 0.49 -3.20 -16.83
C ASN A 79 1.08 -2.79 -18.19
N GLN A 80 0.23 -2.50 -19.19
CA GLN A 80 0.67 -2.03 -20.49
C GLN A 80 1.31 -0.63 -20.41
N GLU A 81 0.74 0.28 -19.61
CA GLU A 81 1.28 1.61 -19.38
C GLU A 81 2.65 1.52 -18.68
N LEU A 82 2.76 0.71 -17.61
CA LEU A 82 4.02 0.47 -16.92
C LEU A 82 5.08 -0.18 -17.82
N LEU A 83 4.67 -1.08 -18.70
CA LEU A 83 5.58 -1.71 -19.66
C LEU A 83 6.11 -0.68 -20.67
N ALA A 84 5.24 0.17 -21.21
CA ALA A 84 5.62 1.24 -22.12
C ALA A 84 6.57 2.24 -21.47
N GLU A 85 6.27 2.64 -20.22
CA GLU A 85 7.14 3.50 -19.44
C GLU A 85 8.51 2.85 -19.16
N ASN A 86 8.54 1.57 -18.81
CA ASN A 86 9.80 0.83 -18.58
C ASN A 86 10.67 0.79 -19.83
N VAL A 87 10.08 0.57 -21.02
CA VAL A 87 10.81 0.62 -22.29
C VAL A 87 11.39 2.01 -22.51
N ARG A 88 10.58 3.05 -22.35
CA ARG A 88 11.04 4.44 -22.49
C ARG A 88 12.17 4.79 -21.54
N LEU A 89 12.06 4.39 -20.27
CA LEU A 89 13.10 4.63 -19.28
C LEU A 89 14.42 3.92 -19.63
N LYS A 90 14.34 2.68 -20.15
CA LYS A 90 15.52 1.95 -20.63
C LYS A 90 16.20 2.63 -21.82
N ASP A 91 15.42 3.20 -22.74
CA ASP A 91 15.98 3.95 -23.87
C ASP A 91 16.69 5.23 -23.40
N ILE A 92 16.08 5.98 -22.46
CA ILE A 92 16.70 7.15 -21.85
C ILE A 92 17.99 6.76 -21.09
N GLU A 93 17.99 5.65 -20.37
CA GLU A 93 19.17 5.15 -19.65
C GLU A 93 20.30 4.83 -20.64
N LYS A 94 19.98 4.16 -21.75
CA LYS A 94 20.92 3.84 -22.82
C LYS A 94 21.49 5.11 -23.46
N GLU A 95 20.63 6.07 -23.79
CA GLU A 95 21.04 7.35 -24.36
C GLU A 95 21.96 8.11 -23.40
N ASN A 96 21.61 8.17 -22.10
CA ASN A 96 22.45 8.78 -21.08
C ASN A 96 23.81 8.07 -20.96
N GLY A 97 23.83 6.73 -21.12
CA GLY A 97 25.06 5.96 -21.15
C GLY A 97 25.98 6.36 -22.31
N ILE A 98 25.42 6.46 -23.51
CA ILE A 98 26.16 6.87 -24.72
C ILE A 98 26.68 8.32 -24.56
N LEU A 99 25.84 9.24 -24.11
CA LEU A 99 26.26 10.63 -23.88
C LEU A 99 27.40 10.74 -22.86
N ARG A 100 27.37 9.94 -21.79
CA ARG A 100 28.45 9.89 -20.79
C ARG A 100 29.75 9.38 -21.39
N GLU A 101 29.70 8.35 -22.24
CA GLU A 101 30.85 7.80 -22.93
C GLU A 101 31.46 8.85 -23.90
N GLU A 102 30.63 9.51 -24.70
CA GLU A 102 31.07 10.58 -25.61
C GLU A 102 31.72 11.77 -24.89
N PHE A 103 31.21 12.13 -23.69
CA PHE A 103 31.77 13.20 -22.87
C PHE A 103 32.89 12.76 -21.94
N GLY A 104 33.35 11.50 -22.01
CA GLY A 104 34.39 10.95 -21.14
C GLY A 104 34.00 10.93 -19.65
N LEU A 105 32.70 10.94 -19.35
CA LEU A 105 32.17 10.85 -17.99
C LEU A 105 32.16 9.40 -17.53
N ALA A 106 32.50 9.16 -16.26
CA ALA A 106 32.42 7.81 -15.69
C ALA A 106 31.01 7.22 -15.86
N PRO A 107 30.89 5.91 -16.14
CA PRO A 107 29.58 5.24 -16.16
C PRO A 107 28.86 5.47 -14.84
N LYS A 108 27.52 5.61 -14.89
CA LYS A 108 26.71 5.68 -13.69
C LYS A 108 26.92 4.37 -12.93
N ASN A 109 27.56 4.46 -11.76
CA ASN A 109 28.07 3.30 -11.04
C ASN A 109 26.94 2.31 -10.74
N LYS A 110 27.15 1.05 -11.14
CA LYS A 110 26.47 -0.07 -10.49
C LYS A 110 27.06 -0.14 -9.08
N PHE A 111 26.22 -0.07 -8.07
CA PHE A 111 26.65 -0.21 -6.68
C PHE A 111 27.37 -1.57 -6.50
N ASP A 112 28.50 -1.56 -5.84
CA ASP A 112 29.12 -2.77 -5.33
C ASP A 112 28.36 -3.18 -4.07
N LEU A 113 27.56 -4.24 -4.16
CA LEU A 113 26.61 -4.66 -3.13
C LEU A 113 27.06 -5.95 -2.46
N GLU A 114 27.05 -5.95 -1.12
CA GLU A 114 27.19 -7.17 -0.31
C GLU A 114 25.84 -7.57 0.27
N ALA A 115 25.30 -8.73 -0.13
CA ALA A 115 24.08 -9.27 0.43
C ALA A 115 24.32 -9.77 1.87
N SER A 116 23.45 -9.40 2.79
CA SER A 116 23.56 -9.73 4.22
C SER A 116 22.19 -10.14 4.76
N PHE A 117 22.19 -11.18 5.59
CA PHE A 117 20.98 -11.64 6.28
C PHE A 117 20.82 -10.90 7.62
N VAL A 118 19.60 -10.49 7.91
CA VAL A 118 19.24 -9.93 9.22
C VAL A 118 19.17 -11.08 10.23
N ILE A 119 20.00 -11.02 11.27
CA ILE A 119 20.10 -12.06 12.31
C ILE A 119 19.50 -11.62 13.65
N ALA A 120 19.29 -10.31 13.84
CA ALA A 120 18.60 -9.75 15.00
C ALA A 120 18.00 -8.39 14.65
N GLN A 121 16.97 -8.02 15.42
CA GLN A 121 16.32 -6.71 15.36
C GLN A 121 16.25 -6.12 16.77
N ASP A 122 15.94 -4.83 16.88
CA ASP A 122 15.75 -4.14 18.14
C ASP A 122 14.68 -4.87 19.00
N PRO A 123 15.03 -5.40 20.19
CA PRO A 123 14.12 -6.13 21.05
C PRO A 123 12.99 -5.26 21.64
N GLN A 124 13.13 -3.94 21.61
CA GLN A 124 12.08 -3.03 22.07
C GLN A 124 10.98 -2.84 21.04
N GLY A 125 11.16 -3.37 19.82
CA GLY A 125 10.17 -3.29 18.75
C GLY A 125 9.98 -1.89 18.16
N LEU A 126 10.85 -0.93 18.51
CA LEU A 126 10.82 0.43 18.01
C LEU A 126 11.46 0.57 16.62
N GLY A 127 12.04 -0.53 16.09
CA GLY A 127 12.62 -0.55 14.76
C GLY A 127 13.81 0.38 14.57
N ASN A 128 14.62 0.57 15.63
CA ASN A 128 15.73 1.51 15.60
C ASN A 128 16.99 0.94 14.94
N TYR A 129 17.22 -0.37 15.05
CA TYR A 129 18.37 -1.02 14.43
C TYR A 129 18.13 -2.50 14.09
N ILE A 130 18.95 -3.00 13.18
CA ILE A 130 19.10 -4.42 12.88
C ILE A 130 20.55 -4.85 12.96
N ILE A 131 20.79 -6.15 13.17
CA ILE A 131 22.11 -6.76 13.11
C ILE A 131 22.15 -7.71 11.93
N VAL A 132 23.23 -7.66 11.16
CA VAL A 132 23.43 -8.50 9.96
C VAL A 132 24.63 -9.43 10.12
N ASP A 133 24.65 -10.53 9.35
CA ASP A 133 25.65 -11.61 9.37
C ASP A 133 26.94 -11.29 8.59
N LYS A 134 27.17 -10.04 8.23
CA LYS A 134 28.39 -9.58 7.55
C LYS A 134 29.06 -8.46 8.33
N GLY A 135 30.39 -8.51 8.40
CA GLY A 135 31.19 -7.55 9.13
C GLY A 135 32.48 -7.16 8.39
N ASN A 136 33.46 -6.74 9.16
CA ASN A 136 34.74 -6.27 8.59
C ASN A 136 35.43 -7.32 7.70
N GLY A 137 35.29 -8.62 8.02
CA GLY A 137 35.84 -9.72 7.20
C GLY A 137 35.33 -9.76 5.77
N LYS A 138 34.21 -9.08 5.48
CA LYS A 138 33.63 -8.91 4.12
C LYS A 138 33.79 -7.49 3.58
N GLY A 139 34.64 -6.68 4.21
CA GLY A 139 34.92 -5.31 3.80
C GLY A 139 33.82 -4.31 4.19
N ILE A 140 32.93 -4.69 5.12
CA ILE A 140 31.91 -3.77 5.63
C ILE A 140 32.57 -2.72 6.52
N ARG A 141 32.14 -1.47 6.40
CA ARG A 141 32.64 -0.32 7.15
C ARG A 141 31.48 0.53 7.66
N THR A 142 31.73 1.23 8.75
CA THR A 142 30.80 2.25 9.27
C THR A 142 30.55 3.33 8.21
N GLY A 143 29.31 3.81 8.15
CA GLY A 143 28.85 4.79 7.18
C GLY A 143 28.23 4.20 5.91
N MET A 144 28.48 2.91 5.60
CA MET A 144 27.91 2.27 4.41
C MET A 144 26.38 2.26 4.46
N PRO A 145 25.70 2.67 3.36
CA PRO A 145 24.25 2.56 3.27
C PRO A 145 23.79 1.11 3.21
N ALA A 146 22.67 0.82 3.85
CA ALA A 146 21.93 -0.43 3.73
C ALA A 146 20.66 -0.20 2.93
N ILE A 147 20.45 -1.00 1.90
CA ILE A 147 19.29 -0.89 1.00
C ILE A 147 18.57 -2.22 0.87
N VAL A 148 17.32 -2.17 0.47
CA VAL A 148 16.57 -3.32 -0.04
C VAL A 148 16.21 -3.05 -1.49
N SER A 149 15.79 -4.07 -2.23
CA SER A 149 15.35 -4.02 -3.64
C SER A 149 15.54 -2.68 -4.37
N ASN A 150 16.15 -2.66 -5.52
CA ASN A 150 16.17 -1.49 -6.42
C ASN A 150 16.63 -0.13 -5.83
N GLY A 151 17.41 -0.13 -4.73
CA GLY A 151 17.95 1.11 -4.18
C GLY A 151 17.06 1.81 -3.14
N ILE A 152 16.17 1.10 -2.46
CA ILE A 152 15.38 1.65 -1.36
C ILE A 152 16.23 1.62 -0.09
N LEU A 153 16.46 2.79 0.51
CA LEU A 153 17.28 2.95 1.70
C LEU A 153 16.51 2.48 2.96
N VAL A 154 17.17 1.65 3.76
CA VAL A 154 16.61 1.21 5.05
C VAL A 154 17.41 1.72 6.25
N GLY A 155 18.68 2.06 6.06
CA GLY A 155 19.53 2.53 7.16
C GLY A 155 20.99 2.72 6.76
N ARG A 156 21.83 2.84 7.78
CA ARG A 156 23.27 2.99 7.64
C ARG A 156 24.00 2.13 8.67
N VAL A 157 25.12 1.54 8.26
CA VAL A 157 26.03 0.81 9.17
C VAL A 157 26.60 1.76 10.20
N THR A 158 26.40 1.48 11.49
CA THR A 158 26.93 2.29 12.61
C THR A 158 28.06 1.58 13.35
N ASP A 159 27.93 0.28 13.60
CA ASP A 159 28.94 -0.49 14.30
C ASP A 159 29.31 -1.73 13.48
N VAL A 160 30.62 -2.02 13.42
CA VAL A 160 31.14 -3.14 12.64
C VAL A 160 32.00 -4.03 13.53
N TYR A 161 31.67 -5.32 13.53
CA TYR A 161 32.42 -6.37 14.19
C TYR A 161 33.08 -7.29 13.15
N SER A 162 33.82 -8.31 13.59
CA SER A 162 34.50 -9.22 12.66
C SER A 162 33.58 -9.87 11.64
N ASN A 163 32.42 -10.41 12.09
CA ASN A 163 31.49 -11.18 11.27
C ASN A 163 30.08 -10.59 11.22
N THR A 164 29.81 -9.54 11.97
CA THR A 164 28.48 -8.92 12.04
C THR A 164 28.61 -7.40 11.94
N ALA A 165 27.53 -6.73 11.59
CA ALA A 165 27.42 -5.28 11.67
C ALA A 165 26.05 -4.86 12.17
N LYS A 166 25.99 -3.73 12.86
CA LYS A 166 24.77 -3.06 13.27
C LYS A 166 24.43 -1.99 12.25
N ILE A 167 23.17 -1.98 11.86
CA ILE A 167 22.61 -0.99 10.94
C ILE A 167 21.56 -0.20 11.71
N THR A 168 21.76 1.09 11.86
CA THR A 168 20.75 2.02 12.38
C THR A 168 19.79 2.34 11.26
N LEU A 169 18.49 2.12 11.51
CA LEU A 169 17.43 2.32 10.52
C LEU A 169 17.11 3.81 10.34
N ILE A 170 16.48 4.14 9.21
CA ILE A 170 16.09 5.52 8.90
C ILE A 170 15.02 6.07 9.86
N THR A 171 14.33 5.21 10.59
CA THR A 171 13.34 5.56 11.62
C THR A 171 13.92 5.84 12.99
N ASP A 172 15.22 5.62 13.19
CA ASP A 172 15.92 5.96 14.42
C ASP A 172 16.08 7.49 14.55
N PRO A 173 15.78 8.10 15.70
CA PRO A 173 15.97 9.55 15.91
C PRO A 173 17.39 10.05 15.71
N ALA A 174 18.38 9.20 15.91
CA ALA A 174 19.80 9.53 15.65
C ALA A 174 20.16 9.46 14.15
N SER A 175 19.26 8.93 13.33
CA SER A 175 19.45 8.91 11.88
C SER A 175 19.24 10.30 11.30
N ALA A 176 20.26 10.82 10.58
CA ALA A 176 20.19 12.08 9.86
C ALA A 176 20.71 11.84 8.44
N ILE A 177 19.88 12.07 7.45
CA ILE A 177 20.16 11.76 6.05
C ILE A 177 19.89 13.00 5.20
N ASN A 178 20.91 13.44 4.46
CA ASN A 178 20.75 14.50 3.47
C ASN A 178 19.87 14.01 2.31
N ALA A 179 18.71 14.63 2.15
CA ALA A 179 17.69 14.23 1.18
C ALA A 179 17.32 15.36 0.22
N GLU A 180 16.72 15.00 -0.88
CA GLU A 180 16.09 15.91 -1.84
C GLU A 180 14.73 15.37 -2.28
N VAL A 181 13.82 16.26 -2.63
CA VAL A 181 12.52 15.89 -3.20
C VAL A 181 12.68 15.68 -4.70
N GLN A 182 12.24 14.56 -5.19
CA GLN A 182 12.38 14.15 -6.58
C GLN A 182 11.58 15.09 -7.52
N GLY A 183 12.20 15.49 -8.61
CA GLY A 183 11.57 16.44 -9.55
C GLY A 183 11.60 17.89 -9.13
N SER A 184 12.06 18.20 -7.92
CA SER A 184 12.29 19.57 -7.44
C SER A 184 13.74 19.75 -7.02
N SER A 185 14.15 21.00 -6.73
CA SER A 185 15.47 21.28 -6.15
C SER A 185 15.42 21.37 -4.62
N SER A 186 14.33 20.93 -4.02
CA SER A 186 14.08 21.01 -2.59
C SER A 186 14.96 20.04 -1.84
N LYS A 187 15.76 20.55 -0.94
CA LYS A 187 16.68 19.78 -0.10
C LYS A 187 16.33 19.93 1.36
N GLY A 188 16.65 18.91 2.16
CA GLY A 188 16.44 18.91 3.60
C GLY A 188 17.17 17.75 4.25
N ILE A 189 16.90 17.56 5.53
CA ILE A 189 17.44 16.47 6.33
C ILE A 189 16.29 15.58 6.78
N VAL A 190 16.40 14.30 6.49
CA VAL A 190 15.47 13.27 6.95
C VAL A 190 15.96 12.72 8.28
N ASN A 191 15.10 12.75 9.30
CA ASN A 191 15.32 12.18 10.62
C ASN A 191 14.22 11.17 10.95
N GLY A 192 14.52 10.15 11.73
CA GLY A 192 13.56 9.20 12.24
C GLY A 192 12.74 9.76 13.41
N GLU A 193 11.53 9.25 13.58
CA GLU A 193 10.64 9.58 14.68
C GLU A 193 10.30 8.33 15.51
N TYR A 194 11.29 7.81 16.24
CA TYR A 194 11.12 6.71 17.20
C TYR A 194 10.39 5.47 16.63
N GLY A 195 10.69 5.06 15.40
CA GLY A 195 10.03 3.92 14.76
C GLY A 195 8.63 4.21 14.18
N LEU A 196 8.07 5.38 14.45
CA LEU A 196 6.72 5.76 14.00
C LEU A 196 6.68 6.29 12.56
N GLY A 197 7.84 6.70 12.02
CA GLY A 197 7.95 7.29 10.69
C GLY A 197 9.25 8.04 10.52
N ILE A 198 9.31 8.86 9.52
CA ILE A 198 10.43 9.75 9.23
C ILE A 198 9.93 11.13 8.86
N LYS A 199 10.72 12.14 9.20
CA LYS A 199 10.41 13.54 8.96
C LYS A 199 11.53 14.21 8.20
N MET A 200 11.20 14.95 7.16
CA MET A 200 12.14 15.78 6.44
C MET A 200 12.03 17.22 6.94
N ASN A 201 13.12 17.75 7.44
CA ASN A 201 13.21 19.07 8.04
C ASN A 201 14.10 20.00 7.20
N MET A 202 14.13 21.29 7.53
CA MET A 202 14.98 22.32 6.88
C MET A 202 14.71 22.49 5.37
N ILE A 203 13.47 22.28 4.94
CA ILE A 203 13.08 22.54 3.55
C ILE A 203 12.79 24.03 3.40
N SER A 204 13.42 24.69 2.42
CA SER A 204 13.19 26.11 2.18
C SER A 204 11.74 26.39 1.80
N GLN A 205 11.13 27.41 2.40
CA GLN A 205 9.76 27.84 2.06
C GLN A 205 9.61 28.34 0.60
N ALA A 206 10.70 28.75 -0.03
CA ALA A 206 10.69 29.17 -1.43
C ALA A 206 10.53 28.00 -2.41
N GLN A 207 10.59 26.77 -1.93
CA GLN A 207 10.51 25.56 -2.75
C GLN A 207 9.15 24.90 -2.57
N GLU A 208 8.51 24.60 -3.68
CA GLU A 208 7.20 23.92 -3.67
C GLU A 208 7.41 22.43 -3.53
N ILE A 209 6.77 21.85 -2.50
CA ILE A 209 6.70 20.40 -2.24
C ILE A 209 5.24 20.02 -2.01
N LYS A 210 4.87 18.81 -2.42
CA LYS A 210 3.47 18.32 -2.37
C LYS A 210 3.41 16.92 -1.77
N GLU A 211 2.24 16.58 -1.25
CA GLU A 211 1.91 15.21 -0.89
C GLU A 211 2.01 14.30 -2.11
N GLY A 212 2.62 13.13 -1.93
CA GLY A 212 2.91 12.18 -3.00
C GLY A 212 4.30 12.34 -3.64
N ASP A 213 5.00 13.46 -3.41
CA ASP A 213 6.35 13.66 -3.96
C ASP A 213 7.33 12.63 -3.37
N GLY A 214 8.19 12.07 -4.24
CA GLY A 214 9.23 11.13 -3.84
C GLY A 214 10.39 11.83 -3.11
N VAL A 215 10.90 11.20 -2.07
CA VAL A 215 12.08 11.67 -1.32
C VAL A 215 13.23 10.70 -1.54
N VAL A 216 14.38 11.22 -1.96
CA VAL A 216 15.59 10.45 -2.25
C VAL A 216 16.80 11.06 -1.55
N THR A 217 17.89 10.28 -1.41
CA THR A 217 19.17 10.82 -0.90
C THR A 217 19.75 11.84 -1.87
N SER A 218 20.23 12.96 -1.36
CA SER A 218 20.79 14.05 -2.17
C SER A 218 22.25 13.85 -2.59
N GLY A 219 22.97 12.92 -1.92
CA GLY A 219 24.41 12.73 -2.11
C GLY A 219 25.28 13.84 -1.46
N LEU A 220 24.67 14.81 -0.78
CA LEU A 220 25.40 15.86 -0.07
C LEU A 220 26.19 15.27 1.11
N GLY A 221 27.38 15.78 1.34
CA GLY A 221 28.29 15.29 2.38
C GLY A 221 29.09 14.05 1.96
N GLY A 222 28.79 13.42 0.82
CA GLY A 222 29.55 12.27 0.30
C GLY A 222 29.41 10.97 1.09
N GLU A 223 28.56 10.96 2.12
CA GLU A 223 28.34 9.76 2.97
C GLU A 223 27.43 8.73 2.33
N MET A 224 26.58 9.15 1.41
CA MET A 224 25.62 8.30 0.71
C MET A 224 25.55 8.62 -0.77
N PRO A 225 25.33 7.62 -1.63
CA PRO A 225 25.08 7.88 -3.04
C PRO A 225 23.80 8.69 -3.23
N ARG A 226 23.75 9.51 -4.27
CA ARG A 226 22.53 10.23 -4.65
C ARG A 226 21.50 9.29 -5.26
N GLY A 227 20.22 9.51 -4.94
CA GLY A 227 19.10 8.86 -5.61
C GLY A 227 18.64 7.55 -4.97
N LEU A 228 19.10 7.19 -3.75
CA LEU A 228 18.48 6.11 -2.99
C LEU A 228 17.10 6.56 -2.54
N VAL A 229 16.08 5.73 -2.79
CA VAL A 229 14.70 6.04 -2.43
C VAL A 229 14.51 5.93 -0.93
N ILE A 230 13.97 6.96 -0.31
CA ILE A 230 13.63 6.98 1.12
C ILE A 230 12.14 6.70 1.32
N GLY A 231 11.27 7.40 0.58
CA GLY A 231 9.83 7.27 0.69
C GLY A 231 9.08 8.36 -0.05
N LYS A 232 7.83 8.60 0.35
CA LYS A 232 6.95 9.61 -0.23
C LYS A 232 6.44 10.57 0.83
N ILE A 233 6.29 11.85 0.46
CA ILE A 233 5.69 12.86 1.34
C ILE A 233 4.23 12.50 1.57
N SER A 234 3.86 12.34 2.83
CA SER A 234 2.47 12.07 3.25
C SER A 234 1.76 13.32 3.74
N ARG A 235 2.51 14.32 4.24
CA ARG A 235 1.97 15.59 4.70
C ARG A 235 3.05 16.65 4.71
N VAL A 236 2.68 17.89 4.41
CA VAL A 236 3.54 19.07 4.49
C VAL A 236 3.03 19.98 5.60
N ASP A 237 3.93 20.36 6.50
CA ASP A 237 3.65 21.28 7.61
C ASP A 237 4.62 22.45 7.57
N GLN A 238 4.24 23.59 8.14
CA GLN A 238 5.17 24.69 8.41
C GLN A 238 5.94 24.39 9.68
N SER A 239 7.25 24.70 9.70
CA SER A 239 8.01 24.60 10.94
C SER A 239 7.54 25.62 11.97
N LYS A 240 7.81 25.35 13.26
CA LYS A 240 7.37 26.21 14.37
C LYS A 240 7.92 27.64 14.28
N ASP A 241 9.10 27.81 13.71
CA ASP A 241 9.74 29.11 13.51
C ASP A 241 9.28 29.84 12.21
N LYS A 242 8.45 29.18 11.40
CA LYS A 242 7.95 29.69 10.11
C LYS A 242 9.05 30.09 9.09
N LEU A 243 10.27 29.61 9.29
CA LEU A 243 11.38 29.87 8.36
C LEU A 243 11.52 28.74 7.35
N PHE A 244 11.15 27.54 7.73
CA PHE A 244 11.23 26.33 6.92
C PHE A 244 9.88 25.63 6.80
N GLN A 245 9.80 24.68 5.88
CA GLN A 245 8.76 23.67 5.81
C GLN A 245 9.31 22.36 6.40
N GLU A 246 8.41 21.55 6.90
CA GLU A 246 8.65 20.19 7.36
C GLU A 246 7.72 19.25 6.60
N ALA A 247 8.18 18.06 6.28
CA ALA A 247 7.35 17.05 5.63
C ALA A 247 7.41 15.73 6.39
N SER A 248 6.24 15.18 6.70
CA SER A 248 6.13 13.78 7.14
C SER A 248 6.33 12.90 5.92
N VAL A 249 7.19 11.90 6.03
CA VAL A 249 7.52 10.99 4.92
C VAL A 249 7.17 9.56 5.31
N LEU A 250 6.44 8.87 4.44
CA LEU A 250 6.15 7.45 4.59
C LEU A 250 7.30 6.66 3.96
N PRO A 251 8.05 5.83 4.72
CA PRO A 251 9.08 4.99 4.17
C PRO A 251 8.57 4.08 3.06
N GLU A 252 9.33 3.91 1.98
CA GLU A 252 8.98 3.00 0.88
C GLU A 252 9.24 1.53 1.29
N ALA A 253 10.18 1.26 2.19
CA ALA A 253 10.48 -0.07 2.70
C ALA A 253 9.62 -0.42 3.92
N ASN A 254 9.18 -1.67 3.99
CA ASN A 254 8.66 -2.23 5.24
C ASN A 254 9.83 -2.57 6.18
N LEU A 255 10.11 -1.67 7.12
CA LEU A 255 11.23 -1.79 8.05
C LEU A 255 10.99 -2.81 9.17
N SER A 256 9.76 -3.29 9.35
CA SER A 256 9.41 -4.26 10.40
C SER A 256 9.70 -5.72 10.03
N ASP A 257 9.82 -6.05 8.74
CA ASP A 257 10.07 -7.43 8.26
C ASP A 257 11.26 -7.47 7.29
N LEU A 258 12.40 -6.98 7.76
CA LEU A 258 13.65 -7.03 7.00
C LEU A 258 14.33 -8.39 7.21
N ARG A 259 14.53 -9.14 6.12
CA ARG A 259 15.24 -10.45 6.15
C ARG A 259 16.60 -10.39 5.47
N ILE A 260 16.66 -9.70 4.35
CA ILE A 260 17.89 -9.53 3.55
C ILE A 260 18.04 -8.05 3.24
N VAL A 261 19.23 -7.53 3.46
CA VAL A 261 19.64 -6.19 3.10
C VAL A 261 20.91 -6.22 2.28
N PHE A 262 21.12 -5.23 1.44
CA PHE A 262 22.32 -5.07 0.64
C PHE A 262 23.12 -3.89 1.16
N LEU A 263 24.38 -4.12 1.49
CA LEU A 263 25.30 -3.09 1.95
C LEU A 263 26.05 -2.52 0.75
N VAL A 264 25.99 -1.20 0.58
CA VAL A 264 26.63 -0.51 -0.55
C VAL A 264 28.09 -0.23 -0.18
N LYS A 265 29.01 -1.01 -0.76
CA LYS A 265 30.46 -0.89 -0.47
C LYS A 265 31.15 0.22 -1.26
N ARG A 266 30.67 0.50 -2.48
CA ARG A 266 31.19 1.54 -3.36
C ARG A 266 30.03 2.13 -4.19
N PHE A 267 30.11 3.42 -4.39
CA PHE A 267 29.19 4.21 -5.20
C PHE A 267 29.90 5.40 -5.87
#